data_9b02986fb835ef592de254b5f295d1c2
#
_entry.id   9b02986fb835ef592de254b5f295d1c2
#
_cell.length_a   1.000
_cell.length_b   1.000
_cell.length_c   1.000
_cell.angle_alpha   90.00
_cell.angle_beta   90.00
_cell.angle_gamma   90.00
#
_symmetry.space_group_name_H-M   'P 1'
#
loop_
_entity.id
_entity.type
_entity.pdbx_description
1 polymer ?
#
loop_
_entity_poly.entity_id
_entity_poly.type
_entity_poly.pdbx_seq_one_letter_code
_entity_poly.pdbx_strand_id
1 'polypeptide(L)'
;MNKLKISAVIIAGALLAISCKSYKKSVNVTEGGFVLAIHGGAGTILKKNMTDSMEQAYRIVLEQALRIGYQKLQEGKSSLDAVESAIHVMEDSPLFNAGKGAVFTHDGRNELDASIM
;
A
#
# COMPACT_ATOMS: atom_id res chain seq x y z
N MET A 1 30.12 43.81 25.51
CA MET A 1 29.40 42.56 25.22
C MET A 1 30.45 41.44 25.19
N ASN A 2 30.43 40.56 26.19
CA ASN A 2 31.55 39.66 26.46
C ASN A 2 31.74 38.61 25.39
N LYS A 3 32.94 38.44 24.85
CA LYS A 3 33.34 37.43 23.86
C LYS A 3 32.91 36.02 24.27
N LEU A 4 32.83 35.73 25.57
CA LEU A 4 32.37 34.46 26.15
C LEU A 4 30.87 34.19 25.86
N LYS A 5 30.03 35.18 25.84
CA LYS A 5 28.58 35.04 25.55
C LYS A 5 28.30 34.74 24.08
N ILE A 6 29.11 35.33 23.19
CA ILE A 6 29.02 35.09 21.73
C ILE A 6 29.44 33.66 21.38
N SER A 7 30.51 33.15 21.99
CA SER A 7 30.99 31.77 21.78
C SER A 7 29.96 30.76 22.27
N ALA A 8 29.29 30.99 23.39
CA ALA A 8 28.24 30.07 23.90
C ALA A 8 27.02 30.02 22.98
N VAL A 9 26.62 31.11 22.36
CA VAL A 9 25.50 31.19 21.41
C VAL A 9 25.84 30.44 20.10
N ILE A 10 27.07 30.55 19.60
CA ILE A 10 27.52 29.84 18.38
C ILE A 10 27.59 28.33 18.61
N ILE A 11 28.05 27.90 19.79
CA ILE A 11 28.10 26.46 20.12
C ILE A 11 26.69 25.88 20.28
N ALA A 12 25.75 26.61 20.88
CA ALA A 12 24.36 26.17 21.01
C ALA A 12 23.65 26.10 19.63
N GLY A 13 23.95 27.03 18.71
CA GLY A 13 23.42 26.99 17.34
C GLY A 13 23.97 25.83 16.51
N ALA A 14 25.25 25.48 16.70
CA ALA A 14 25.87 24.34 16.00
C ALA A 14 25.32 22.98 16.46
N LEU A 15 24.95 22.84 17.75
CA LEU A 15 24.34 21.63 18.29
C LEU A 15 22.92 21.39 17.79
N LEU A 16 22.15 22.44 17.45
CA LEU A 16 20.80 22.32 16.91
C LEU A 16 20.79 21.91 15.42
N ALA A 17 21.86 22.15 14.66
CA ALA A 17 21.98 21.78 13.26
C ALA A 17 22.28 20.29 13.02
N ILE A 18 22.66 19.55 14.05
CA ILE A 18 23.04 18.10 13.93
C ILE A 18 21.82 17.19 14.12
N SER A 19 20.67 17.73 14.54
CA SER A 19 19.49 16.92 14.91
C SER A 19 18.61 16.46 13.74
N CYS A 20 18.90 16.80 12.49
CA CYS A 20 18.13 16.39 11.32
C CYS A 20 18.89 15.48 10.38
N LYS A 21 19.63 14.48 10.89
CA LYS A 21 19.99 13.34 10.06
C LYS A 21 18.77 12.41 10.00
N SER A 22 17.98 12.56 8.94
CA SER A 22 17.02 11.54 8.55
C SER A 22 17.76 10.21 8.43
N TYR A 23 17.57 9.35 9.42
CA TYR A 23 18.11 7.99 9.42
C TYR A 23 17.30 7.20 8.38
N LYS A 24 17.78 7.19 7.13
CA LYS A 24 17.35 6.19 6.16
C LYS A 24 17.90 4.85 6.65
N LYS A 25 17.11 4.15 7.45
CA LYS A 25 17.36 2.74 7.75
C LYS A 25 17.26 2.01 6.41
N SER A 26 18.38 1.66 5.82
CA SER A 26 18.40 0.66 4.78
C SER A 26 17.90 -0.63 5.44
N VAL A 27 16.68 -1.02 5.14
CA VAL A 27 16.22 -2.35 5.48
C VAL A 27 17.05 -3.26 4.60
N ASN A 28 18.11 -3.86 5.17
CA ASN A 28 18.70 -5.03 4.56
C ASN A 28 17.59 -6.07 4.57
N VAL A 29 16.99 -6.30 3.40
CA VAL A 29 16.15 -7.47 3.16
C VAL A 29 17.09 -8.66 3.27
N THR A 30 17.30 -9.12 4.51
CA THR A 30 17.86 -10.44 4.76
C THR A 30 16.94 -11.44 4.08
N GLU A 31 17.46 -12.58 3.65
CA GLU A 31 16.80 -13.68 2.93
C GLU A 31 15.55 -14.30 3.60
N GLY A 32 14.89 -13.58 4.50
CA GLY A 32 13.56 -13.86 5.00
C GLY A 32 12.54 -13.28 4.02
N GLY A 33 12.01 -14.14 3.14
CA GLY A 33 11.06 -13.74 2.11
C GLY A 33 9.88 -12.98 2.71
N PHE A 34 9.45 -11.92 2.04
CA PHE A 34 8.20 -11.25 2.34
C PHE A 34 7.02 -12.10 1.87
N VAL A 35 5.89 -11.95 2.54
CA VAL A 35 4.63 -12.59 2.19
C VAL A 35 3.63 -11.50 1.86
N LEU A 36 2.91 -11.68 0.76
CA LEU A 36 1.79 -10.85 0.37
C LEU A 36 0.55 -11.72 0.29
N ALA A 37 -0.53 -11.30 0.94
CA ALA A 37 -1.83 -11.92 0.81
C ALA A 37 -2.86 -10.87 0.41
N ILE A 38 -3.82 -11.26 -0.43
CA ILE A 38 -4.94 -10.40 -0.82
C ILE A 38 -6.26 -11.11 -0.54
N HIS A 39 -7.32 -10.34 -0.37
CA HIS A 39 -8.68 -10.82 -0.20
C HIS A 39 -9.59 -10.19 -1.26
N GLY A 40 -10.24 -11.01 -2.07
CA GLY A 40 -11.06 -10.56 -3.20
C GLY A 40 -12.50 -10.19 -2.85
N GLY A 41 -12.86 -10.17 -1.56
CA GLY A 41 -14.20 -9.84 -1.09
C GLY A 41 -14.86 -10.98 -0.29
N ALA A 42 -15.93 -10.64 0.44
CA ALA A 42 -16.65 -11.55 1.35
C ALA A 42 -18.09 -11.84 0.90
N GLY A 43 -18.42 -11.58 -0.36
CA GLY A 43 -19.76 -11.86 -0.90
C GLY A 43 -20.04 -13.34 -1.08
N THR A 44 -21.16 -13.66 -1.69
CA THR A 44 -21.60 -15.04 -1.94
C THR A 44 -20.79 -15.66 -3.10
N ILE A 45 -19.49 -15.86 -2.88
CA ILE A 45 -18.57 -16.45 -3.86
C ILE A 45 -18.62 -17.97 -3.72
N LEU A 46 -19.78 -18.55 -4.02
CA LEU A 46 -19.91 -20.00 -4.04
C LEU A 46 -19.65 -20.51 -5.46
N LYS A 47 -18.76 -21.48 -5.60
CA LYS A 47 -18.43 -22.11 -6.88
C LYS A 47 -19.67 -22.57 -7.67
N LYS A 48 -20.71 -23.07 -6.98
CA LYS A 48 -21.97 -23.49 -7.59
C LYS A 48 -22.75 -22.37 -8.26
N ASN A 49 -22.46 -21.09 -7.90
CA ASN A 49 -23.14 -19.90 -8.43
C ASN A 49 -22.27 -19.18 -9.47
N MET A 50 -21.11 -19.73 -9.82
CA MET A 50 -20.12 -19.09 -10.66
C MET A 50 -19.86 -19.96 -11.90
N THR A 51 -19.86 -19.37 -13.08
CA THR A 51 -19.42 -20.06 -14.28
C THR A 51 -17.90 -20.23 -14.26
N ASP A 52 -17.38 -21.23 -14.97
CA ASP A 52 -15.92 -21.44 -15.05
C ASP A 52 -15.22 -20.21 -15.66
N SER A 53 -15.84 -19.54 -16.63
CA SER A 53 -15.30 -18.30 -17.21
C SER A 53 -15.24 -17.16 -16.22
N MET A 54 -16.24 -17.03 -15.35
CA MET A 54 -16.26 -16.01 -14.28
C MET A 54 -15.21 -16.32 -13.22
N GLU A 55 -15.10 -17.58 -12.78
CA GLU A 55 -14.04 -17.99 -11.85
C GLU A 55 -12.66 -17.67 -12.42
N GLN A 56 -12.44 -17.98 -13.69
CA GLN A 56 -11.18 -17.69 -14.35
C GLN A 56 -10.89 -16.19 -14.43
N ALA A 57 -11.89 -15.36 -14.73
CA ALA A 57 -11.74 -13.91 -14.74
C ALA A 57 -11.30 -13.36 -13.38
N TYR A 58 -11.94 -13.80 -12.28
CA TYR A 58 -11.52 -13.43 -10.93
C TYR A 58 -10.08 -13.86 -10.63
N ARG A 59 -9.71 -15.10 -10.98
CA ARG A 59 -8.36 -15.63 -10.74
C ARG A 59 -7.29 -14.81 -11.47
N ILE A 60 -7.54 -14.43 -12.72
CA ILE A 60 -6.60 -13.63 -13.52
C ILE A 60 -6.33 -12.29 -12.84
N VAL A 61 -7.36 -11.57 -12.42
CA VAL A 61 -7.19 -10.25 -11.79
C VAL A 61 -6.52 -10.37 -10.42
N LEU A 62 -6.90 -11.35 -9.61
CA LEU A 62 -6.26 -11.59 -8.31
C LEU A 62 -4.78 -11.97 -8.48
N GLU A 63 -4.45 -12.81 -9.45
CA GLU A 63 -3.05 -13.15 -9.74
C GLU A 63 -2.26 -11.92 -10.20
N GLN A 64 -2.84 -11.07 -11.05
CA GLN A 64 -2.22 -9.83 -11.48
C GLN A 64 -1.97 -8.89 -10.30
N ALA A 65 -2.94 -8.73 -9.40
CA ALA A 65 -2.80 -7.90 -8.19
C ALA A 65 -1.65 -8.42 -7.30
N LEU A 66 -1.60 -9.74 -7.05
CA LEU A 66 -0.51 -10.36 -6.31
C LEU A 66 0.86 -10.14 -6.97
N ARG A 67 0.96 -10.33 -8.29
CA ARG A 67 2.21 -10.15 -9.03
C ARG A 67 2.73 -8.72 -8.92
N ILE A 68 1.86 -7.72 -9.11
CA ILE A 68 2.24 -6.31 -9.05
C ILE A 68 2.68 -5.92 -7.64
N GLY A 69 1.92 -6.28 -6.62
CA GLY A 69 2.31 -6.01 -5.23
C GLY A 69 3.61 -6.72 -4.83
N TYR A 70 3.78 -7.99 -5.22
CA TYR A 70 4.99 -8.76 -4.95
C TYR A 70 6.22 -8.16 -5.65
N GLN A 71 6.06 -7.72 -6.90
CA GLN A 71 7.14 -7.05 -7.62
C GLN A 71 7.61 -5.79 -6.90
N LYS A 72 6.71 -4.98 -6.32
CA LYS A 72 7.09 -3.81 -5.52
C LYS A 72 7.97 -4.20 -4.34
N LEU A 73 7.65 -5.29 -3.65
CA LEU A 73 8.47 -5.80 -2.56
C LEU A 73 9.84 -6.28 -3.04
N GLN A 74 9.90 -6.97 -4.18
CA GLN A 74 11.18 -7.39 -4.81
C GLN A 74 12.06 -6.19 -5.20
N GLU A 75 11.46 -5.09 -5.64
CA GLU A 75 12.13 -3.83 -5.95
C GLU A 75 12.60 -3.07 -4.69
N GLY A 76 12.36 -3.60 -3.50
CA GLY A 76 12.69 -2.94 -2.23
C GLY A 76 11.80 -1.76 -1.87
N LYS A 77 10.61 -1.67 -2.47
CA LYS A 77 9.59 -0.68 -2.12
C LYS A 77 8.96 -1.00 -0.76
N SER A 78 8.25 -0.04 -0.20
CA SER A 78 7.57 -0.23 1.08
C SER A 78 6.40 -1.21 0.96
N SER A 79 5.95 -1.77 2.09
CA SER A 79 4.72 -2.58 2.15
C SER A 79 3.50 -1.76 1.72
N LEU A 80 3.47 -0.46 2.01
CA LEU A 80 2.39 0.43 1.59
C LEU A 80 2.33 0.55 0.07
N ASP A 81 3.47 0.76 -0.61
CA ASP A 81 3.53 0.80 -2.08
C ASP A 81 3.04 -0.52 -2.71
N ALA A 82 3.37 -1.64 -2.08
CA ALA A 82 2.94 -2.96 -2.54
C ALA A 82 1.43 -3.16 -2.40
N VAL A 83 0.88 -2.80 -1.23
CA VAL A 83 -0.56 -2.89 -0.95
C VAL A 83 -1.35 -1.97 -1.87
N GLU A 84 -0.97 -0.71 -1.98
CA GLU A 84 -1.61 0.27 -2.86
C GLU A 84 -1.62 -0.22 -4.32
N SER A 85 -0.48 -0.68 -4.83
CA SER A 85 -0.38 -1.18 -6.19
C SER A 85 -1.26 -2.41 -6.45
N ALA A 86 -1.39 -3.32 -5.48
CA ALA A 86 -2.25 -4.49 -5.59
C ALA A 86 -3.74 -4.11 -5.55
N ILE A 87 -4.13 -3.19 -4.67
CA ILE A 87 -5.51 -2.72 -4.54
C ILE A 87 -5.97 -2.00 -5.81
N HIS A 88 -5.15 -1.14 -6.41
CA HIS A 88 -5.49 -0.44 -7.64
C HIS A 88 -5.86 -1.39 -8.78
N VAL A 89 -5.21 -2.57 -8.89
CA VAL A 89 -5.58 -3.58 -9.89
C VAL A 89 -7.00 -4.09 -9.68
N MET A 90 -7.40 -4.29 -8.43
CA MET A 90 -8.75 -4.76 -8.10
C MET A 90 -9.79 -3.67 -8.28
N GLU A 91 -9.49 -2.42 -7.91
CA GLU A 91 -10.36 -1.25 -8.09
C GLU A 91 -10.58 -0.90 -9.56
N ASP A 92 -9.60 -1.14 -10.41
CA ASP A 92 -9.71 -0.94 -11.86
C ASP A 92 -10.53 -2.04 -12.56
N SER A 93 -10.84 -3.13 -11.85
CA SER A 93 -11.64 -4.23 -12.38
C SER A 93 -13.11 -4.12 -11.97
N PRO A 94 -14.07 -4.31 -12.89
CA PRO A 94 -15.49 -4.31 -12.56
C PRO A 94 -15.94 -5.57 -11.79
N LEU A 95 -15.04 -6.52 -11.55
CA LEU A 95 -15.37 -7.79 -10.89
C LEU A 95 -15.50 -7.67 -9.36
N PHE A 96 -14.92 -6.63 -8.76
CA PHE A 96 -14.91 -6.44 -7.31
C PHE A 96 -15.84 -5.28 -6.92
N ASN A 97 -16.45 -5.39 -5.74
CA ASN A 97 -17.21 -4.27 -5.17
C ASN A 97 -16.26 -3.21 -4.60
N ALA A 98 -15.48 -2.61 -5.47
CA ALA A 98 -14.52 -1.55 -5.20
C ALA A 98 -14.25 -0.77 -6.49
N GLY A 99 -13.92 0.50 -6.41
CA GLY A 99 -13.58 1.32 -7.57
C GLY A 99 -14.60 1.22 -8.71
N LYS A 100 -14.17 0.74 -9.89
CA LYS A 100 -15.02 0.63 -11.10
C LYS A 100 -16.15 -0.38 -10.99
N GLY A 101 -16.05 -1.35 -10.08
CA GLY A 101 -17.08 -2.35 -9.83
C GLY A 101 -17.96 -2.05 -8.62
N ALA A 102 -17.84 -0.86 -8.01
CA ALA A 102 -18.59 -0.50 -6.83
C ALA A 102 -20.10 -0.52 -7.09
N VAL A 103 -20.83 -1.13 -6.16
CA VAL A 103 -22.30 -1.17 -6.21
C VAL A 103 -22.89 0.22 -5.96
N PHE A 104 -24.11 0.42 -6.47
CA PHE A 104 -24.86 1.64 -6.21
C PHE A 104 -25.58 1.57 -4.87
N THR A 105 -25.63 2.69 -4.17
CA THR A 105 -26.52 2.91 -3.03
C THR A 105 -27.98 2.95 -3.48
N HIS A 106 -28.92 2.98 -2.52
CA HIS A 106 -30.34 3.16 -2.80
C HIS A 106 -30.63 4.42 -3.65
N ASP A 107 -29.83 5.47 -3.47
CA ASP A 107 -29.97 6.75 -4.18
C ASP A 107 -29.26 6.78 -5.55
N GLY A 108 -28.75 5.64 -6.01
CA GLY A 108 -28.08 5.52 -7.31
C GLY A 108 -26.70 6.17 -7.36
N ARG A 109 -26.00 6.26 -6.23
CA ARG A 109 -24.64 6.79 -6.11
C ARG A 109 -23.69 5.70 -5.69
N ASN A 110 -22.42 5.83 -6.04
CA ASN A 110 -21.36 5.01 -5.46
C ASN A 110 -20.77 5.74 -4.26
N GLU A 111 -20.66 5.05 -3.13
CA GLU A 111 -20.00 5.53 -1.93
C GLU A 111 -18.89 4.53 -1.61
N LEU A 112 -17.70 5.04 -1.39
CA LEU A 112 -16.48 4.25 -1.22
C LEU A 112 -15.69 4.77 -0.03
N ASP A 113 -15.16 3.85 0.75
CA ASP A 113 -14.23 4.11 1.84
C ASP A 113 -12.91 3.40 1.57
N ALA A 114 -11.82 4.01 1.99
CA ALA A 114 -10.49 3.42 1.91
C ALA A 114 -9.72 3.68 3.20
N SER A 115 -8.94 2.69 3.60
CA SER A 115 -7.98 2.83 4.70
C SER A 115 -6.72 2.05 4.39
N ILE A 116 -5.58 2.52 4.89
CA ILE A 116 -4.29 1.87 4.78
C ILE A 116 -3.53 2.00 6.09
N MET A 117 -2.81 0.96 6.47
CA MET A 117 -2.01 0.92 7.70
C MET A 117 -0.59 0.44 7.40
#